data_cd0080fc0d393c783137ab01c91301dd
#
_entry.id   cd0080fc0d393c783137ab01c91301dd
#
_cell.length_a   1.000
_cell.length_b   1.000
_cell.length_c   1.000
_cell.angle_alpha   90.00
_cell.angle_beta   90.00
_cell.angle_gamma   90.00
#
_symmetry.space_group_name_H-M   'P 1'
#
loop_
_entity.id
_entity.type
_entity.pdbx_description
1 polymer ?
#
loop_
_entity_poly.entity_id
_entity_poly.type
_entity_poly.pdbx_seq_one_letter_code
_entity_poly.pdbx_strand_id
1 'polypeptide(L)'
;MKKSVSFILAFLSIGFIFSQWNYRVEIIAESFENLPALHSYAMAQSQNDYLIIGGRKDGIHPRQPFAAFDETDKNTRMYVINPVTKQVWGKDLNGLNAMIVEQLSSTNMNFHQVEDTLFIVGGYGYSTTAADHKTYEYLTTISVDGIINAIKNQSDISAFIKQIKFDKFAVTGGHLTHMNKQFYLVGGHRFDGRYNPMGHSTYTQEYTHEVRIFKINNSGNNPVVYDYSAIHDENHLRRRDYNLVPQIFPNGKKGFLISSGVFQKGADLPFLYPVQIHDTTITAITDFNQYLSNYHSASVALYDTKNKDMHSLFLGGLSQYNYENEKLIKDDLVPFVKTISLVTQSKNGDYSEYKLNESMPALLGSGAEFLTNPNLPRIDDEIIDLNSITADSVVLGYVFGGIRSEDPNPFANNNISQTTANPVLYKVRLIKDAQADTRYLQQIPDVKVYPNPNETGNVNVSFPFSLSKAEVYIYNSLGVLLQESHLDQQSDSQFKFTIDSSIPAQMLFVQIKGDDGQIYRKTIVYKNLQ
;
A
#
# COMPACT_ATOMS: atom_id res chain seq x y z
N MET A 1 -13.51 37.47 -61.05
CA MET A 1 -13.94 36.22 -60.35
C MET A 1 -12.91 35.89 -59.26
N LYS A 2 -13.20 36.24 -58.02
CA LYS A 2 -12.37 35.89 -56.85
C LYS A 2 -12.85 34.53 -56.32
N LYS A 3 -11.99 33.51 -56.33
CA LYS A 3 -12.28 32.22 -55.70
C LYS A 3 -11.92 32.30 -54.23
N SER A 4 -12.93 32.26 -53.36
CA SER A 4 -12.74 32.09 -51.92
C SER A 4 -12.46 30.60 -51.64
N VAL A 5 -11.29 30.30 -51.04
CA VAL A 5 -10.97 28.99 -50.53
C VAL A 5 -11.31 28.99 -49.03
N SER A 6 -12.39 28.25 -48.67
CA SER A 6 -12.76 28.03 -47.29
C SER A 6 -11.89 26.93 -46.72
N PHE A 7 -11.05 27.27 -45.75
CA PHE A 7 -10.33 26.29 -44.92
C PHE A 7 -11.26 25.77 -43.82
N ILE A 8 -11.67 24.52 -43.92
CA ILE A 8 -12.37 23.83 -42.85
C ILE A 8 -11.28 23.34 -41.85
N LEU A 9 -11.16 24.04 -40.71
CA LEU A 9 -10.40 23.53 -39.56
C LEU A 9 -11.22 22.39 -38.93
N ALA A 10 -10.82 21.15 -39.17
CA ALA A 10 -11.30 20.02 -38.40
C ALA A 10 -10.65 20.07 -37.01
N PHE A 11 -11.40 20.47 -35.99
CA PHE A 11 -11.04 20.25 -34.60
C PHE A 11 -11.07 18.75 -34.33
N LEU A 12 -9.92 18.11 -34.37
CA LEU A 12 -9.74 16.80 -33.73
C LEU A 12 -9.86 17.01 -32.22
N SER A 13 -11.06 16.82 -31.67
CA SER A 13 -11.23 16.60 -30.25
C SER A 13 -10.51 15.28 -29.91
N ILE A 14 -9.30 15.37 -29.38
CA ILE A 14 -8.67 14.27 -28.70
C ILE A 14 -9.54 14.03 -27.46
N GLY A 15 -10.52 13.16 -27.59
CA GLY A 15 -11.25 12.63 -26.45
C GLY A 15 -10.23 11.86 -25.60
N PHE A 16 -9.88 12.39 -24.46
CA PHE A 16 -9.22 11.60 -23.41
C PHE A 16 -10.19 10.47 -23.09
N ILE A 17 -9.85 9.26 -23.48
CA ILE A 17 -10.55 8.05 -23.06
C ILE A 17 -10.14 7.87 -21.61
N PHE A 18 -10.91 8.43 -20.69
CA PHE A 18 -10.79 8.12 -19.27
C PHE A 18 -11.08 6.64 -19.09
N SER A 19 -10.33 5.99 -18.20
CA SER A 19 -10.65 4.66 -17.71
C SER A 19 -12.10 4.62 -17.27
N GLN A 20 -12.90 3.73 -17.85
CA GLN A 20 -14.33 3.65 -17.57
C GLN A 20 -14.57 2.77 -16.35
N TRP A 21 -14.66 3.36 -15.17
CA TRP A 21 -15.07 2.67 -13.95
C TRP A 21 -16.60 2.56 -13.92
N ASN A 22 -17.13 1.34 -13.99
CA ASN A 22 -18.57 1.07 -14.08
C ASN A 22 -19.13 0.41 -12.83
N TYR A 23 -18.60 0.77 -11.67
CA TYR A 23 -18.97 0.13 -10.42
C TYR A 23 -19.11 1.13 -9.27
N ARG A 24 -20.08 0.86 -8.39
CA ARG A 24 -20.18 1.48 -7.07
C ARG A 24 -19.67 0.48 -6.02
N VAL A 25 -18.90 0.95 -5.07
CA VAL A 25 -18.48 0.20 -3.89
C VAL A 25 -19.46 0.44 -2.76
N GLU A 26 -19.81 -0.58 -1.99
CA GLU A 26 -20.67 -0.47 -0.82
C GLU A 26 -19.99 -1.19 0.35
N ILE A 27 -19.94 -0.52 1.52
CA ILE A 27 -19.34 -1.06 2.74
C ILE A 27 -20.43 -1.32 3.76
N ILE A 28 -20.54 -2.57 4.20
CA ILE A 28 -21.60 -3.02 5.12
C ILE A 28 -20.96 -3.62 6.36
N ALA A 29 -21.26 -3.07 7.53
CA ALA A 29 -20.86 -3.69 8.80
C ALA A 29 -21.63 -4.98 9.02
N GLU A 30 -20.92 -6.08 9.24
CA GLU A 30 -21.52 -7.39 9.55
C GLU A 30 -21.59 -7.60 11.05
N SER A 31 -22.77 -8.02 11.53
CA SER A 31 -22.90 -8.49 12.91
C SER A 31 -22.24 -9.86 13.04
N PHE A 32 -21.29 -9.97 13.96
CA PHE A 32 -20.49 -11.17 14.16
C PHE A 32 -20.27 -11.40 15.66
N GLU A 33 -20.58 -12.60 16.14
CA GLU A 33 -20.32 -12.96 17.54
C GLU A 33 -18.90 -13.49 17.69
N ASN A 34 -18.22 -13.09 18.75
CA ASN A 34 -16.88 -13.56 19.13
C ASN A 34 -15.79 -13.32 18.06
N LEU A 35 -15.97 -12.33 17.19
CA LEU A 35 -14.93 -11.94 16.24
C LEU A 35 -13.73 -11.39 17.02
N PRO A 36 -12.50 -11.89 16.81
CA PRO A 36 -11.34 -11.31 17.47
C PRO A 36 -11.04 -9.91 16.92
N ALA A 37 -10.74 -8.97 17.81
CA ALA A 37 -10.24 -7.66 17.43
C ALA A 37 -8.71 -7.74 17.30
N LEU A 38 -8.19 -7.61 16.08
CA LEU A 38 -6.78 -7.78 15.77
C LEU A 38 -6.32 -6.80 14.69
N HIS A 39 -5.04 -6.46 14.69
CA HIS A 39 -4.39 -5.75 13.58
C HIS A 39 -3.00 -6.31 13.30
N SER A 40 -2.47 -6.09 12.10
CA SER A 40 -1.09 -6.42 11.70
C SER A 40 -0.74 -7.91 11.90
N TYR A 41 -1.66 -8.77 11.56
CA TYR A 41 -1.59 -10.24 11.63
C TYR A 41 -1.21 -10.84 10.28
N ALA A 42 -0.84 -12.13 10.24
CA ALA A 42 -0.73 -12.92 9.02
C ALA A 42 -2.03 -13.70 8.77
N MET A 43 -2.34 -13.95 7.50
CA MET A 43 -3.55 -14.68 7.11
C MET A 43 -3.30 -15.69 5.98
N ALA A 44 -4.22 -16.67 5.91
CA ALA A 44 -4.36 -17.60 4.79
C ALA A 44 -5.83 -17.95 4.59
N GLN A 45 -6.13 -18.59 3.47
CA GLN A 45 -7.50 -18.94 3.10
C GLN A 45 -7.61 -20.36 2.58
N SER A 46 -8.63 -21.09 3.03
CA SER A 46 -9.12 -22.31 2.38
C SER A 46 -10.64 -22.21 2.20
N GLN A 47 -11.10 -22.18 0.95
CA GLN A 47 -12.49 -21.91 0.63
C GLN A 47 -12.99 -20.62 1.33
N ASN A 48 -14.07 -20.71 2.13
CA ASN A 48 -14.64 -19.59 2.89
C ASN A 48 -14.05 -19.46 4.30
N ASP A 49 -13.03 -20.23 4.66
CA ASP A 49 -12.39 -20.20 5.97
C ASP A 49 -11.08 -19.40 5.88
N TYR A 50 -10.97 -18.38 6.71
CA TYR A 50 -9.79 -17.54 6.81
C TYR A 50 -9.05 -17.85 8.10
N LEU A 51 -7.80 -18.29 7.96
CA LEU A 51 -6.86 -18.50 9.06
C LEU A 51 -6.19 -17.17 9.42
N ILE A 52 -6.19 -16.81 10.69
CA ILE A 52 -5.60 -15.57 11.23
C ILE A 52 -4.58 -15.94 12.29
N ILE A 53 -3.37 -15.38 12.20
CA ILE A 53 -2.23 -15.73 13.06
C ILE A 53 -1.49 -14.47 13.51
N GLY A 54 -1.18 -14.36 14.81
CA GLY A 54 -0.43 -13.25 15.37
C GLY A 54 -1.16 -11.93 15.36
N GLY A 55 -0.42 -10.84 15.28
CA GLY A 55 -0.97 -9.50 15.39
C GLY A 55 -1.19 -9.04 16.84
N ARG A 56 -1.82 -7.89 17.00
CA ARG A 56 -2.04 -7.25 18.29
C ARG A 56 -3.51 -6.99 18.56
N LYS A 57 -3.85 -6.88 19.86
CA LYS A 57 -5.21 -6.65 20.39
C LYS A 57 -5.44 -5.21 20.83
N ASP A 58 -4.36 -4.41 20.99
CA ASP A 58 -4.41 -2.99 21.35
C ASP A 58 -4.71 -2.08 20.14
N GLY A 59 -4.58 -0.78 20.33
CA GLY A 59 -4.62 0.23 19.28
C GLY A 59 -3.22 0.59 18.77
N ILE A 60 -3.03 1.88 18.44
CA ILE A 60 -1.70 2.39 18.08
C ILE A 60 -0.78 2.36 19.32
N HIS A 61 0.50 2.08 19.09
CA HIS A 61 1.45 2.00 20.20
C HIS A 61 1.60 3.33 20.96
N PRO A 62 1.71 3.30 22.29
CA PRO A 62 1.92 4.49 23.11
C PRO A 62 3.21 5.23 22.77
N ARG A 63 3.25 6.53 23.10
CA ARG A 63 4.45 7.38 22.97
C ARG A 63 5.45 7.16 24.12
N GLN A 64 5.00 6.61 25.26
CA GLN A 64 5.85 6.35 26.42
C GLN A 64 6.82 5.22 26.10
N PRO A 65 8.13 5.41 26.36
CA PRO A 65 9.18 4.47 25.96
C PRO A 65 9.00 3.03 26.46
N PHE A 66 8.38 2.85 27.62
CA PHE A 66 8.22 1.54 28.26
C PHE A 66 6.83 0.90 28.03
N ALA A 67 5.96 1.54 27.27
CA ALA A 67 4.61 1.08 27.05
C ALA A 67 4.35 0.60 25.61
N ALA A 68 5.24 0.95 24.65
CA ALA A 68 5.09 0.52 23.26
C ALA A 68 5.26 -1.00 23.13
N PHE A 69 4.38 -1.64 22.37
CA PHE A 69 4.40 -3.07 22.07
C PHE A 69 4.42 -3.97 23.32
N ASP A 70 3.55 -3.67 24.30
CA ASP A 70 3.44 -4.49 25.51
C ASP A 70 3.10 -5.95 25.15
N GLU A 71 3.74 -6.90 25.83
CA GLU A 71 3.56 -8.32 25.52
C GLU A 71 2.18 -8.87 25.90
N THR A 72 1.46 -8.21 26.81
CA THR A 72 0.09 -8.60 27.20
C THR A 72 -0.92 -8.42 26.07
N ASP A 73 -0.61 -7.54 25.11
CA ASP A 73 -1.49 -7.22 23.98
C ASP A 73 -1.16 -8.00 22.71
N LYS A 74 -0.14 -8.88 22.76
CA LYS A 74 0.11 -9.81 21.65
C LYS A 74 -1.02 -10.85 21.53
N ASN A 75 -1.33 -11.28 20.32
CA ASN A 75 -2.23 -12.40 20.10
C ASN A 75 -1.46 -13.73 20.17
N THR A 76 -1.86 -14.60 21.07
CA THR A 76 -1.26 -15.94 21.29
C THR A 76 -2.14 -17.08 20.79
N ARG A 77 -3.13 -16.76 19.93
CA ARG A 77 -4.06 -17.74 19.36
C ARG A 77 -4.06 -17.69 17.85
N MET A 78 -4.32 -18.81 17.22
CA MET A 78 -4.79 -18.87 15.83
C MET A 78 -6.31 -18.87 15.83
N TYR A 79 -6.90 -18.17 14.83
CA TYR A 79 -8.34 -18.16 14.61
C TYR A 79 -8.66 -18.64 13.20
N VAL A 80 -9.80 -19.32 13.07
CA VAL A 80 -10.45 -19.58 11.80
C VAL A 80 -11.77 -18.81 11.79
N ILE A 81 -11.96 -17.97 10.79
CA ILE A 81 -13.15 -17.13 10.62
C ILE A 81 -13.85 -17.54 9.33
N ASN A 82 -15.14 -17.82 9.41
CA ASN A 82 -15.96 -18.07 8.21
C ASN A 82 -17.04 -16.97 8.11
N PRO A 83 -16.88 -15.99 7.22
CA PRO A 83 -17.83 -14.89 7.07
C PRO A 83 -19.22 -15.31 6.56
N VAL A 84 -19.31 -16.43 5.86
CA VAL A 84 -20.57 -16.93 5.27
C VAL A 84 -21.45 -17.57 6.35
N THR A 85 -20.85 -18.44 7.17
CA THR A 85 -21.57 -19.12 8.28
C THR A 85 -21.54 -18.32 9.58
N LYS A 86 -20.76 -17.23 9.63
CA LYS A 86 -20.55 -16.38 10.82
C LYS A 86 -19.99 -17.15 12.02
N GLN A 87 -19.14 -18.13 11.76
CA GLN A 87 -18.51 -18.95 12.78
C GLN A 87 -17.05 -18.54 13.00
N VAL A 88 -16.61 -18.64 14.25
CA VAL A 88 -15.23 -18.41 14.68
C VAL A 88 -14.77 -19.59 15.52
N TRP A 89 -13.58 -20.12 15.20
CA TRP A 89 -12.89 -21.13 16.01
C TRP A 89 -11.53 -20.57 16.42
N GLY A 90 -11.06 -20.96 17.57
CA GLY A 90 -9.75 -20.50 18.07
C GLY A 90 -8.97 -21.61 18.74
N LYS A 91 -7.65 -21.58 18.60
CA LYS A 91 -6.70 -22.52 19.21
C LYS A 91 -5.50 -21.78 19.75
N ASP A 92 -5.15 -22.04 21.01
CA ASP A 92 -3.95 -21.45 21.62
C ASP A 92 -2.69 -22.06 21.01
N LEU A 93 -1.61 -21.26 20.95
CA LEU A 93 -0.28 -21.70 20.51
C LEU A 93 0.48 -22.48 21.60
N ASN A 94 -0.12 -22.65 22.79
CA ASN A 94 0.47 -23.36 23.90
C ASN A 94 0.81 -24.81 23.51
N GLY A 95 2.00 -25.26 23.92
CA GLY A 95 2.49 -26.61 23.61
C GLY A 95 3.37 -26.70 22.35
N LEU A 96 3.42 -25.65 21.52
CA LEU A 96 4.38 -25.55 20.44
C LEU A 96 5.78 -25.16 20.98
N ASN A 97 6.81 -25.36 20.15
CA ASN A 97 8.16 -24.88 20.44
C ASN A 97 8.16 -23.37 20.69
N ALA A 98 8.91 -22.90 21.68
CA ALA A 98 8.94 -21.49 22.09
C ALA A 98 9.25 -20.53 20.94
N MET A 99 10.19 -20.85 20.03
CA MET A 99 10.53 -20.02 18.88
C MET A 99 9.38 -19.92 17.87
N ILE A 100 8.58 -20.98 17.72
CA ILE A 100 7.37 -20.95 16.90
C ILE A 100 6.31 -20.06 17.56
N VAL A 101 6.08 -20.21 18.86
CA VAL A 101 5.12 -19.38 19.61
C VAL A 101 5.49 -17.92 19.53
N GLU A 102 6.77 -17.58 19.75
CA GLU A 102 7.26 -16.20 19.71
C GLU A 102 7.02 -15.55 18.35
N GLN A 103 7.41 -16.20 17.24
CA GLN A 103 7.18 -15.66 15.90
C GLN A 103 5.69 -15.58 15.58
N LEU A 104 4.91 -16.63 15.80
CA LEU A 104 3.48 -16.68 15.45
C LEU A 104 2.60 -15.83 16.39
N SER A 105 3.15 -15.26 17.47
CA SER A 105 2.51 -14.25 18.32
C SER A 105 3.01 -12.83 18.00
N SER A 106 3.85 -12.65 16.99
CA SER A 106 4.42 -11.36 16.63
C SER A 106 3.47 -10.53 15.76
N THR A 107 3.86 -9.29 15.50
CA THR A 107 3.12 -8.36 14.64
C THR A 107 3.92 -8.01 13.39
N ASN A 108 3.24 -7.50 12.35
CA ASN A 108 3.85 -7.08 11.08
C ASN A 108 4.75 -8.17 10.45
N MET A 109 4.30 -9.42 10.52
CA MET A 109 4.91 -10.53 9.81
C MET A 109 4.73 -10.35 8.30
N ASN A 110 5.72 -10.77 7.52
CA ASN A 110 5.60 -10.84 6.06
C ASN A 110 5.08 -12.23 5.70
N PHE A 111 3.97 -12.31 4.99
CA PHE A 111 3.33 -13.58 4.71
C PHE A 111 2.80 -13.68 3.28
N HIS A 112 2.72 -14.89 2.77
CA HIS A 112 2.07 -15.20 1.49
C HIS A 112 1.67 -16.66 1.45
N GLN A 113 0.51 -16.94 0.87
CA GLN A 113 0.03 -18.30 0.65
C GLN A 113 0.31 -18.75 -0.78
N VAL A 114 0.90 -19.92 -0.93
CA VAL A 114 1.03 -20.61 -2.22
C VAL A 114 0.34 -21.97 -2.10
N GLU A 115 -0.70 -22.20 -2.87
CA GLU A 115 -1.54 -23.40 -2.77
C GLU A 115 -1.99 -23.65 -1.32
N ASP A 116 -1.77 -24.84 -0.75
CA ASP A 116 -2.09 -25.20 0.63
C ASP A 116 -1.05 -24.74 1.66
N THR A 117 -0.03 -24.00 1.28
CA THR A 117 1.03 -23.61 2.23
C THR A 117 1.07 -22.11 2.46
N LEU A 118 0.91 -21.70 3.73
CA LEU A 118 1.19 -20.34 4.18
C LEU A 118 2.66 -20.24 4.57
N PHE A 119 3.37 -19.28 4.00
CA PHE A 119 4.75 -18.91 4.31
C PHE A 119 4.75 -17.63 5.14
N ILE A 120 5.42 -17.65 6.30
CA ILE A 120 5.54 -16.50 7.22
C ILE A 120 7.02 -16.23 7.45
N VAL A 121 7.44 -14.98 7.22
CA VAL A 121 8.81 -14.51 7.39
C VAL A 121 8.84 -13.35 8.36
N GLY A 122 9.78 -13.37 9.31
CA GLY A 122 10.05 -12.24 10.19
C GLY A 122 8.95 -11.97 11.21
N GLY A 123 8.59 -10.69 11.34
CA GLY A 123 7.69 -10.18 12.37
C GLY A 123 8.45 -9.61 13.57
N TYR A 124 7.79 -8.76 14.38
CA TYR A 124 8.37 -8.07 15.52
C TYR A 124 7.58 -8.32 16.81
N GLY A 125 8.27 -8.54 17.89
CA GLY A 125 7.64 -8.75 19.20
C GLY A 125 8.64 -9.02 20.31
N TYR A 126 8.12 -9.17 21.53
CA TYR A 126 8.94 -9.57 22.68
C TYR A 126 9.31 -11.05 22.59
N SER A 127 10.59 -11.34 22.69
CA SER A 127 11.14 -12.70 22.78
C SER A 127 11.51 -13.01 24.24
N THR A 128 10.84 -13.98 24.83
CA THR A 128 11.19 -14.49 26.18
C THR A 128 12.57 -15.16 26.17
N THR A 129 12.94 -15.77 25.04
CA THR A 129 14.23 -16.41 24.83
C THR A 129 15.38 -15.42 24.80
N ALA A 130 15.18 -14.25 24.18
CA ALA A 130 16.16 -13.16 24.12
C ALA A 130 16.04 -12.17 25.29
N ALA A 131 14.95 -12.23 26.08
CA ALA A 131 14.58 -11.29 27.12
C ALA A 131 14.51 -9.83 26.62
N ASP A 132 14.14 -9.63 25.33
CA ASP A 132 14.02 -8.30 24.70
C ASP A 132 13.07 -8.36 23.48
N HIS A 133 12.70 -7.19 22.99
CA HIS A 133 11.97 -7.06 21.71
C HIS A 133 12.95 -7.24 20.55
N LYS A 134 12.51 -7.94 19.51
CA LYS A 134 13.32 -8.17 18.31
C LYS A 134 12.50 -8.43 17.07
N THR A 135 13.13 -8.28 15.93
CA THR A 135 12.64 -8.82 14.66
C THR A 135 13.10 -10.28 14.52
N TYR A 136 12.16 -11.18 14.31
CA TYR A 136 12.44 -12.62 14.22
C TYR A 136 13.06 -12.98 12.87
N GLU A 137 14.07 -13.86 12.91
CA GLU A 137 14.83 -14.34 11.75
C GLU A 137 14.34 -15.71 11.23
N TYR A 138 13.04 -15.99 11.37
CA TYR A 138 12.49 -17.30 11.02
C TYR A 138 11.64 -17.27 9.75
N LEU A 139 11.66 -18.39 9.01
CA LEU A 139 10.64 -18.80 8.05
C LEU A 139 9.82 -19.90 8.72
N THR A 140 8.51 -19.67 8.87
CA THR A 140 7.54 -20.69 9.25
C THR A 140 6.66 -21.03 8.07
N THR A 141 6.44 -22.32 7.81
CA THR A 141 5.50 -22.83 6.82
C THR A 141 4.38 -23.60 7.51
N ILE A 142 3.14 -23.39 7.06
CA ILE A 142 1.93 -23.95 7.67
C ILE A 142 1.08 -24.58 6.57
N SER A 143 0.69 -25.86 6.71
CA SER A 143 -0.36 -26.46 5.87
C SER A 143 -1.72 -25.84 6.25
N VAL A 144 -2.32 -25.12 5.33
CA VAL A 144 -3.53 -24.31 5.57
C VAL A 144 -4.74 -25.21 5.86
N ASP A 145 -5.00 -26.20 5.02
CA ASP A 145 -6.12 -27.13 5.22
C ASP A 145 -5.93 -27.95 6.50
N GLY A 146 -4.70 -28.41 6.75
CA GLY A 146 -4.35 -29.18 7.94
C GLY A 146 -4.60 -28.39 9.23
N ILE A 147 -4.11 -27.16 9.29
CA ILE A 147 -4.23 -26.30 10.48
C ILE A 147 -5.70 -25.86 10.72
N ILE A 148 -6.44 -25.49 9.66
CA ILE A 148 -7.86 -25.10 9.76
C ILE A 148 -8.68 -26.27 10.31
N ASN A 149 -8.49 -27.47 9.77
CA ASN A 149 -9.18 -28.68 10.25
C ASN A 149 -8.81 -28.99 11.71
N ALA A 150 -7.53 -28.88 12.07
CA ALA A 150 -7.08 -29.12 13.45
C ALA A 150 -7.69 -28.10 14.44
N ILE A 151 -7.76 -26.81 14.08
CA ILE A 151 -8.39 -25.78 14.90
C ILE A 151 -9.88 -26.05 15.09
N LYS A 152 -10.61 -26.37 14.01
CA LYS A 152 -12.04 -26.67 14.06
C LYS A 152 -12.36 -27.90 14.92
N ASN A 153 -11.52 -28.93 14.85
CA ASN A 153 -11.66 -30.16 15.61
C ASN A 153 -10.97 -30.16 16.98
N GLN A 154 -10.35 -29.03 17.37
CA GLN A 154 -9.61 -28.88 18.64
C GLN A 154 -8.46 -29.91 18.82
N SER A 155 -7.93 -30.46 17.72
CA SER A 155 -6.82 -31.42 17.70
C SER A 155 -5.44 -30.73 17.74
N ASP A 156 -4.36 -31.52 17.80
CA ASP A 156 -2.99 -31.01 17.79
C ASP A 156 -2.67 -30.30 16.46
N ILE A 157 -2.01 -29.16 16.56
CA ILE A 157 -1.61 -28.31 15.42
C ILE A 157 -0.14 -28.45 15.04
N SER A 158 0.68 -29.07 15.88
CA SER A 158 2.13 -29.10 15.75
C SER A 158 2.63 -29.77 14.46
N ALA A 159 1.91 -30.79 14.00
CA ALA A 159 2.27 -31.56 12.80
C ALA A 159 2.17 -30.75 11.48
N PHE A 160 1.44 -29.64 11.50
CA PHE A 160 1.18 -28.79 10.32
C PHE A 160 2.13 -27.59 10.22
N ILE A 161 3.07 -27.44 11.15
CA ILE A 161 3.95 -26.28 11.26
C ILE A 161 5.40 -26.73 11.16
N LYS A 162 6.16 -26.09 10.26
CA LYS A 162 7.61 -26.26 10.16
C LYS A 162 8.28 -24.89 10.27
N GLN A 163 9.46 -24.84 10.90
CA GLN A 163 10.18 -23.58 11.06
C GLN A 163 11.68 -23.78 10.85
N ILE A 164 12.31 -22.83 10.16
CA ILE A 164 13.76 -22.73 10.06
C ILE A 164 14.23 -21.32 10.41
N LYS A 165 15.47 -21.22 10.87
CA LYS A 165 16.17 -19.95 11.03
C LYS A 165 16.89 -19.58 9.73
N PHE A 166 16.76 -18.31 9.32
CA PHE A 166 17.53 -17.74 8.21
C PHE A 166 17.73 -16.24 8.46
N ASP A 167 18.96 -15.83 8.77
CA ASP A 167 19.26 -14.47 9.27
C ASP A 167 18.78 -13.34 8.34
N LYS A 168 18.72 -13.60 7.02
CA LYS A 168 18.19 -12.64 6.05
C LYS A 168 16.67 -12.42 6.15
N PHE A 169 15.98 -13.19 6.98
CA PHE A 169 14.53 -13.06 7.20
C PHE A 169 14.17 -12.22 8.41
N ALA A 170 15.16 -11.61 9.11
CA ALA A 170 14.90 -10.64 10.16
C ALA A 170 14.35 -9.33 9.56
N VAL A 171 13.07 -9.36 9.16
CA VAL A 171 12.34 -8.24 8.53
C VAL A 171 10.94 -8.14 9.11
N THR A 172 10.49 -6.91 9.36
CA THR A 172 9.12 -6.57 9.75
C THR A 172 8.63 -5.36 8.95
N GLY A 173 7.32 -5.21 8.78
CA GLY A 173 6.72 -4.09 8.05
C GLY A 173 7.04 -4.04 6.55
N GLY A 174 7.51 -5.14 5.98
CA GLY A 174 7.60 -5.38 4.54
C GLY A 174 6.47 -6.29 4.05
N HIS A 175 6.60 -6.85 2.85
CA HIS A 175 5.67 -7.84 2.30
C HIS A 175 6.41 -9.03 1.70
N LEU A 176 5.87 -10.22 1.93
CA LEU A 176 6.24 -11.44 1.19
C LEU A 176 5.20 -11.66 0.09
N THR A 177 5.67 -11.98 -1.12
CA THR A 177 4.79 -12.36 -2.23
C THR A 177 5.47 -13.41 -3.12
N HIS A 178 4.73 -13.95 -4.09
CA HIS A 178 5.23 -15.05 -4.94
C HIS A 178 4.83 -14.82 -6.40
N MET A 179 5.77 -14.99 -7.31
CA MET A 179 5.54 -14.91 -8.75
C MET A 179 6.57 -15.78 -9.48
N ASN A 180 6.18 -16.45 -10.57
CA ASN A 180 7.08 -17.24 -11.40
C ASN A 180 7.92 -18.26 -10.60
N LYS A 181 7.31 -18.92 -9.60
CA LYS A 181 7.95 -19.90 -8.69
C LYS A 181 9.08 -19.31 -7.83
N GLN A 182 9.10 -18.01 -7.62
CA GLN A 182 10.03 -17.31 -6.75
C GLN A 182 9.27 -16.48 -5.71
N PHE A 183 9.83 -16.41 -4.52
CA PHE A 183 9.37 -15.50 -3.47
C PHE A 183 10.10 -14.17 -3.58
N TYR A 184 9.37 -13.09 -3.27
CA TYR A 184 9.86 -11.72 -3.19
C TYR A 184 9.56 -11.20 -1.79
N LEU A 185 10.60 -10.97 -0.99
CA LEU A 185 10.49 -10.25 0.28
C LEU A 185 10.89 -8.80 0.01
N VAL A 186 9.90 -7.92 0.04
CA VAL A 186 10.03 -6.54 -0.44
C VAL A 186 10.16 -5.60 0.74
N GLY A 187 11.12 -4.68 0.72
CA GLY A 187 11.29 -3.59 1.68
C GLY A 187 11.24 -4.03 3.14
N GLY A 188 10.63 -3.22 3.98
CA GLY A 188 10.59 -3.43 5.42
C GLY A 188 11.88 -3.01 6.13
N HIS A 189 12.00 -3.40 7.39
CA HIS A 189 13.15 -3.07 8.22
C HIS A 189 13.44 -4.17 9.24
N ARG A 190 14.65 -4.19 9.77
CA ARG A 190 15.00 -4.89 11.00
C ARG A 190 14.88 -3.90 12.15
N PHE A 191 14.28 -4.34 13.26
CA PHE A 191 14.08 -3.56 14.44
C PHE A 191 14.41 -4.42 15.68
N ASP A 192 15.44 -4.07 16.41
CA ASP A 192 15.87 -4.81 17.61
C ASP A 192 15.88 -3.87 18.82
N GLY A 193 15.34 -4.32 19.95
CA GLY A 193 15.04 -3.54 21.13
C GLY A 193 13.60 -3.02 21.15
N ARG A 194 13.14 -2.51 22.31
CA ARG A 194 11.79 -1.97 22.47
C ARG A 194 11.66 -0.62 21.77
N TYR A 195 10.68 -0.47 20.91
CA TYR A 195 10.41 0.79 20.21
C TYR A 195 10.22 1.96 21.16
N ASN A 196 10.93 3.06 20.89
CA ASN A 196 10.88 4.27 21.67
C ASN A 196 10.71 5.49 20.76
N PRO A 197 9.48 5.99 20.57
CA PRO A 197 9.19 7.11 19.66
C PRO A 197 9.76 8.45 20.16
N MET A 198 10.27 8.52 21.41
CA MET A 198 10.83 9.73 22.01
C MET A 198 12.33 9.90 21.75
N GLY A 199 12.91 9.13 20.85
CA GLY A 199 14.26 9.38 20.34
C GLY A 199 15.42 8.98 21.24
N HIS A 200 15.24 8.04 22.17
CA HIS A 200 16.32 7.47 22.97
C HIS A 200 16.83 6.17 22.35
N SER A 201 18.13 5.89 22.50
CA SER A 201 18.83 4.76 21.88
C SER A 201 18.53 3.40 22.55
N THR A 202 17.25 3.09 22.81
CA THR A 202 16.83 1.79 23.38
C THR A 202 16.59 0.73 22.30
N TYR A 203 16.77 1.07 21.03
CA TYR A 203 16.57 0.17 19.91
C TYR A 203 17.52 0.51 18.75
N THR A 204 17.66 -0.45 17.84
CA THR A 204 18.28 -0.24 16.53
C THR A 204 17.24 -0.45 15.43
N GLN A 205 17.30 0.35 14.39
CA GLN A 205 16.42 0.22 13.22
C GLN A 205 17.24 0.31 11.95
N GLU A 206 17.11 -0.69 11.08
CA GLU A 206 17.80 -0.76 9.80
C GLU A 206 16.80 -1.11 8.70
N TYR A 207 16.57 -0.18 7.77
CA TYR A 207 15.77 -0.44 6.58
C TYR A 207 16.50 -1.39 5.64
N THR A 208 15.78 -2.32 5.00
CA THR A 208 16.40 -3.30 4.11
C THR A 208 16.89 -2.68 2.81
N HIS A 209 16.18 -1.68 2.28
CA HIS A 209 16.42 -1.09 0.95
C HIS A 209 16.46 -2.13 -0.18
N GLU A 210 15.82 -3.27 -0.01
CA GLU A 210 15.99 -4.44 -0.88
C GLU A 210 14.67 -5.05 -1.32
N VAL A 211 14.70 -5.67 -2.50
CA VAL A 211 13.82 -6.77 -2.87
C VAL A 211 14.67 -8.04 -2.84
N ARG A 212 14.38 -8.95 -1.91
CA ARG A 212 15.05 -10.24 -1.75
C ARG A 212 14.27 -11.29 -2.51
N ILE A 213 14.94 -11.98 -3.44
CA ILE A 213 14.34 -12.97 -4.34
C ILE A 213 14.95 -14.33 -4.02
N PHE A 214 14.12 -15.33 -3.79
CA PHE A 214 14.57 -16.66 -3.41
C PHE A 214 13.52 -17.72 -3.76
N LYS A 215 13.91 -18.99 -3.66
CA LYS A 215 13.02 -20.14 -3.78
C LYS A 215 12.97 -20.91 -2.46
N ILE A 216 11.86 -21.60 -2.24
CA ILE A 216 11.67 -22.45 -1.06
C ILE A 216 11.27 -23.85 -1.55
N ASN A 217 11.99 -24.87 -1.09
CA ASN A 217 11.57 -26.26 -1.18
C ASN A 217 10.99 -26.68 0.18
N ASN A 218 9.69 -26.98 0.22
CA ASN A 218 8.96 -27.39 1.43
C ASN A 218 8.58 -28.89 1.45
N SER A 219 9.10 -29.69 0.52
CA SER A 219 8.74 -31.12 0.41
C SER A 219 9.37 -32.01 1.50
N GLY A 220 10.46 -31.56 2.14
CA GLY A 220 11.15 -32.29 3.19
C GLY A 220 10.59 -32.03 4.60
N ASN A 221 11.28 -32.58 5.62
CA ASN A 221 10.94 -32.34 7.02
C ASN A 221 11.08 -30.87 7.43
N ASN A 222 12.03 -30.15 6.83
CA ASN A 222 12.24 -28.72 7.03
C ASN A 222 12.24 -28.01 5.67
N PRO A 223 11.72 -26.78 5.59
CA PRO A 223 11.86 -25.96 4.39
C PRO A 223 13.34 -25.64 4.12
N VAL A 224 13.69 -25.53 2.84
CA VAL A 224 15.05 -25.17 2.40
C VAL A 224 14.95 -23.95 1.48
N VAL A 225 15.67 -22.88 1.83
CA VAL A 225 15.80 -21.66 1.02
C VAL A 225 16.99 -21.84 0.07
N TYR A 226 16.79 -21.53 -1.21
CA TYR A 226 17.84 -21.62 -2.23
C TYR A 226 17.65 -20.55 -3.32
N ASP A 227 18.61 -20.39 -4.22
CA ASP A 227 18.64 -19.39 -5.29
C ASP A 227 18.40 -17.95 -4.76
N TYR A 228 19.01 -17.61 -3.61
CA TYR A 228 18.85 -16.32 -2.98
C TYR A 228 19.65 -15.23 -3.71
N SER A 229 18.97 -14.11 -4.00
CA SER A 229 19.55 -12.87 -4.51
C SER A 229 18.84 -11.67 -3.91
N ALA A 230 19.41 -10.47 -4.05
CA ALA A 230 18.78 -9.23 -3.61
C ALA A 230 19.05 -8.11 -4.64
N ILE A 231 18.05 -7.25 -4.82
CA ILE A 231 18.16 -6.00 -5.57
C ILE A 231 18.11 -4.87 -4.57
N HIS A 232 19.08 -3.99 -4.59
CA HIS A 232 19.22 -2.90 -3.65
C HIS A 232 18.92 -1.54 -4.30
N ASP A 233 18.10 -0.71 -3.64
CA ASP A 233 17.81 0.67 -4.05
C ASP A 233 17.52 1.55 -2.82
N GLU A 234 18.51 2.32 -2.38
CA GLU A 234 18.41 3.19 -1.22
C GLU A 234 17.38 4.32 -1.36
N ASN A 235 17.04 4.71 -2.58
CA ASN A 235 16.16 5.84 -2.83
C ASN A 235 14.69 5.46 -2.89
N HIS A 236 14.37 4.28 -3.42
CA HIS A 236 12.99 3.92 -3.73
C HIS A 236 12.46 2.76 -2.90
N LEU A 237 13.34 1.92 -2.31
CA LEU A 237 12.96 0.76 -1.50
C LEU A 237 13.09 0.98 0.02
N ARG A 238 13.42 2.19 0.48
CA ARG A 238 13.40 2.56 1.89
C ARG A 238 11.94 2.74 2.36
N ARG A 239 11.18 1.65 2.37
CA ARG A 239 9.75 1.69 2.69
C ARG A 239 9.36 0.56 3.62
N ARG A 240 8.46 0.87 4.56
CA ARG A 240 7.73 -0.07 5.40
C ARG A 240 6.26 0.34 5.48
N ASP A 241 5.42 -0.55 5.96
CA ASP A 241 3.98 -0.28 6.18
C ASP A 241 3.29 0.29 4.93
N TYR A 242 3.68 -0.17 3.76
CA TYR A 242 3.09 0.15 2.45
C TYR A 242 2.08 -0.92 2.04
N ASN A 243 1.36 -0.70 0.95
CA ASN A 243 0.55 -1.73 0.32
C ASN A 243 1.31 -2.31 -0.87
N LEU A 244 1.47 -3.63 -0.94
CA LEU A 244 2.01 -4.33 -2.11
C LEU A 244 0.85 -4.94 -2.89
N VAL A 245 0.55 -4.38 -4.06
CA VAL A 245 -0.61 -4.78 -4.85
C VAL A 245 -0.16 -5.50 -6.11
N PRO A 246 -0.66 -6.72 -6.40
CA PRO A 246 -0.36 -7.42 -7.64
C PRO A 246 -0.87 -6.64 -8.86
N GLN A 247 -0.12 -6.70 -9.97
CA GLN A 247 -0.36 -5.90 -11.17
C GLN A 247 -0.26 -6.73 -12.45
N ILE A 248 -1.04 -6.32 -13.45
CA ILE A 248 -0.82 -6.66 -14.85
C ILE A 248 -0.45 -5.36 -15.56
N PHE A 249 0.80 -5.23 -15.96
CA PHE A 249 1.29 -4.03 -16.64
C PHE A 249 0.80 -3.93 -18.10
N PRO A 250 0.87 -2.76 -18.76
CA PRO A 250 0.38 -2.57 -20.12
C PRO A 250 0.96 -3.53 -21.17
N ASN A 251 2.17 -4.01 -20.95
CA ASN A 251 2.83 -5.02 -21.80
C ASN A 251 2.33 -6.46 -21.54
N GLY A 252 1.32 -6.64 -20.68
CA GLY A 252 0.76 -7.93 -20.28
C GLY A 252 1.59 -8.71 -19.26
N LYS A 253 2.72 -8.17 -18.80
CA LYS A 253 3.55 -8.82 -17.78
C LYS A 253 2.97 -8.60 -16.40
N LYS A 254 3.09 -9.62 -15.55
CA LYS A 254 2.70 -9.56 -14.14
C LYS A 254 3.82 -9.00 -13.28
N GLY A 255 3.46 -8.42 -12.16
CA GLY A 255 4.38 -7.92 -11.16
C GLY A 255 3.65 -7.32 -9.98
N PHE A 256 4.27 -6.39 -9.29
CA PHE A 256 3.75 -5.78 -8.08
C PHE A 256 3.93 -4.27 -8.10
N LEU A 257 3.04 -3.57 -7.41
CA LEU A 257 3.13 -2.14 -7.16
C LEU A 257 3.30 -1.91 -5.66
N ILE A 258 4.42 -1.33 -5.25
CA ILE A 258 4.54 -0.73 -3.92
C ILE A 258 3.78 0.59 -3.98
N SER A 259 2.71 0.69 -3.20
CA SER A 259 1.87 1.88 -3.09
C SER A 259 2.18 2.60 -1.78
N SER A 260 2.61 3.87 -1.86
CA SER A 260 2.96 4.69 -0.69
C SER A 260 4.06 4.08 0.20
N GLY A 261 3.83 4.03 1.51
CA GLY A 261 4.77 3.54 2.54
C GLY A 261 5.55 4.66 3.22
N VAL A 262 6.15 4.36 4.36
CA VAL A 262 6.88 5.30 5.22
C VAL A 262 8.28 4.78 5.57
N PHE A 263 9.21 5.63 5.93
CA PHE A 263 9.29 7.10 5.86
C PHE A 263 10.31 7.52 4.82
N GLN A 264 10.13 8.70 4.21
CA GLN A 264 11.13 9.29 3.33
C GLN A 264 12.46 9.52 4.06
N LYS A 265 13.58 9.60 3.32
CA LYS A 265 14.93 9.72 3.92
C LYS A 265 15.14 11.03 4.69
N GLY A 266 14.45 12.08 4.34
CA GLY A 266 14.62 13.42 4.93
C GLY A 266 13.42 13.96 5.68
N ALA A 267 12.33 13.18 5.77
CA ALA A 267 11.09 13.59 6.43
C ALA A 267 10.31 12.36 6.91
N ASP A 268 9.65 12.48 8.07
CA ASP A 268 8.78 11.42 8.61
C ASP A 268 7.42 11.41 7.90
N LEU A 269 7.44 11.40 6.56
CA LEU A 269 6.28 11.49 5.68
C LEU A 269 6.19 10.29 4.75
N PRO A 270 4.97 9.91 4.31
CA PRO A 270 4.79 8.85 3.33
C PRO A 270 5.33 9.25 1.95
N PHE A 271 5.73 8.24 1.17
CA PHE A 271 6.03 8.43 -0.25
C PHE A 271 4.75 8.66 -1.03
N LEU A 272 4.76 9.64 -1.95
CA LEU A 272 3.62 9.92 -2.81
C LEU A 272 3.66 9.18 -4.15
N TYR A 273 4.79 8.61 -4.54
CA TYR A 273 4.91 7.89 -5.81
C TYR A 273 5.02 6.39 -5.60
N PRO A 274 4.41 5.57 -6.47
CA PRO A 274 4.52 4.13 -6.42
C PRO A 274 5.82 3.62 -7.06
N VAL A 275 6.15 2.35 -6.75
CA VAL A 275 7.28 1.64 -7.36
C VAL A 275 6.79 0.34 -7.97
N GLN A 276 7.02 0.14 -9.25
CA GLN A 276 6.74 -1.11 -9.96
C GLN A 276 7.88 -2.10 -9.74
N ILE A 277 7.53 -3.35 -9.49
CA ILE A 277 8.44 -4.49 -9.44
C ILE A 277 7.99 -5.49 -10.50
N HIS A 278 8.89 -5.80 -11.43
CA HIS A 278 8.65 -6.81 -12.45
C HIS A 278 9.92 -7.65 -12.64
N ASP A 279 9.84 -8.94 -12.34
CA ASP A 279 10.99 -9.84 -12.27
C ASP A 279 12.12 -9.25 -11.40
N THR A 280 13.23 -8.83 -12.00
CA THR A 280 14.36 -8.18 -11.33
C THR A 280 14.43 -6.68 -11.60
N THR A 281 13.42 -6.09 -12.23
CA THR A 281 13.40 -4.66 -12.57
C THR A 281 12.56 -3.89 -11.56
N ILE A 282 13.11 -2.79 -11.07
CA ILE A 282 12.44 -1.85 -10.17
C ILE A 282 12.34 -0.52 -10.90
N THR A 283 11.12 0.04 -10.97
CA THR A 283 10.86 1.32 -11.65
C THR A 283 10.03 2.22 -10.74
N ALA A 284 10.62 3.32 -10.28
CA ALA A 284 9.89 4.34 -9.54
C ALA A 284 9.09 5.25 -10.49
N ILE A 285 7.80 5.42 -10.24
CA ILE A 285 6.89 6.23 -11.05
C ILE A 285 6.80 7.62 -10.44
N THR A 286 7.86 8.40 -10.60
CA THR A 286 8.04 9.67 -9.90
C THR A 286 7.31 10.86 -10.54
N ASP A 287 6.68 10.69 -11.67
CA ASP A 287 5.86 11.66 -12.39
C ASP A 287 4.37 11.57 -12.05
N PHE A 288 3.98 10.60 -11.21
CA PHE A 288 2.65 10.44 -10.65
C PHE A 288 2.69 10.57 -9.12
N ASN A 289 1.72 11.29 -8.55
CA ASN A 289 1.57 11.43 -7.11
C ASN A 289 0.26 10.77 -6.66
N GLN A 290 0.39 9.80 -5.76
CA GLN A 290 -0.71 9.17 -5.04
C GLN A 290 -0.91 9.96 -3.73
N TYR A 291 -1.78 10.97 -3.76
CA TYR A 291 -2.02 11.84 -2.59
C TYR A 291 -2.75 11.10 -1.48
N LEU A 292 -3.77 10.32 -1.82
CA LEU A 292 -4.50 9.49 -0.86
C LEU A 292 -3.70 8.22 -0.62
N SER A 293 -2.59 8.34 0.08
CA SER A 293 -1.61 7.25 0.22
C SER A 293 -2.19 5.99 0.86
N ASN A 294 -3.22 6.09 1.73
CA ASN A 294 -3.92 4.96 2.36
C ASN A 294 -2.97 3.84 2.80
N TYR A 295 -1.80 4.19 3.32
CA TYR A 295 -0.79 3.17 3.59
C TYR A 295 -1.21 2.24 4.72
N HIS A 296 -0.70 1.00 4.65
CA HIS A 296 -0.96 -0.09 5.58
C HIS A 296 -2.47 -0.37 5.73
N SER A 297 -3.20 -0.35 4.62
CA SER A 297 -4.65 -0.58 4.60
C SER A 297 -5.01 -1.86 3.83
N ALA A 298 -6.23 -2.34 4.04
CA ALA A 298 -6.78 -3.39 3.20
C ALA A 298 -6.88 -2.92 1.75
N SER A 299 -6.44 -3.76 0.80
CA SER A 299 -6.45 -3.44 -0.62
C SER A 299 -6.86 -4.63 -1.48
N VAL A 300 -7.36 -4.36 -2.70
CA VAL A 300 -7.74 -5.40 -3.65
C VAL A 300 -7.36 -4.99 -5.08
N ALA A 301 -6.82 -5.94 -5.83
CA ALA A 301 -6.42 -5.80 -7.22
C ALA A 301 -7.55 -6.23 -8.16
N LEU A 302 -7.91 -5.37 -9.10
CA LEU A 302 -9.02 -5.56 -10.04
C LEU A 302 -8.54 -5.26 -11.46
N TYR A 303 -8.81 -6.12 -12.41
CA TYR A 303 -8.39 -5.90 -13.78
C TYR A 303 -9.57 -5.88 -14.75
N ASP A 304 -9.64 -4.84 -15.55
CA ASP A 304 -10.56 -4.74 -16.70
C ASP A 304 -9.87 -5.32 -17.94
N THR A 305 -10.17 -6.58 -18.24
CA THR A 305 -9.59 -7.30 -19.40
C THR A 305 -9.99 -6.69 -20.73
N LYS A 306 -11.14 -5.98 -20.81
CA LYS A 306 -11.66 -5.34 -22.02
C LYS A 306 -10.91 -4.05 -22.34
N ASN A 307 -10.76 -3.18 -21.35
CA ASN A 307 -10.05 -1.90 -21.49
C ASN A 307 -8.56 -2.03 -21.24
N LYS A 308 -8.12 -3.13 -20.61
CA LYS A 308 -6.74 -3.39 -20.12
C LYS A 308 -6.31 -2.36 -19.09
N ASP A 309 -7.22 -1.97 -18.22
CA ASP A 309 -6.96 -1.06 -17.11
C ASP A 309 -6.76 -1.88 -15.82
N MET A 310 -5.70 -1.57 -15.08
CA MET A 310 -5.40 -2.17 -13.80
C MET A 310 -5.80 -1.24 -12.67
N HIS A 311 -6.65 -1.71 -11.78
CA HIS A 311 -7.19 -0.94 -10.67
C HIS A 311 -6.71 -1.51 -9.33
N SER A 312 -6.24 -0.64 -8.45
CA SER A 312 -5.89 -0.94 -7.06
C SER A 312 -6.84 -0.15 -6.17
N LEU A 313 -7.71 -0.84 -5.44
CA LEU A 313 -8.68 -0.24 -4.50
C LEU A 313 -8.10 -0.30 -3.09
N PHE A 314 -8.08 0.83 -2.36
CA PHE A 314 -7.57 0.97 -0.99
C PHE A 314 -8.68 1.44 -0.06
N LEU A 315 -8.74 0.89 1.15
CA LEU A 315 -9.87 1.00 2.07
C LEU A 315 -9.42 1.57 3.43
N GLY A 316 -9.52 2.88 3.61
CA GLY A 316 -9.10 3.56 4.84
C GLY A 316 -7.58 3.67 5.00
N GLY A 317 -7.05 3.45 6.21
CA GLY A 317 -5.62 3.56 6.53
C GLY A 317 -5.22 4.95 7.01
N LEU A 318 -3.96 5.33 6.73
CA LEU A 318 -3.41 6.65 7.06
C LEU A 318 -3.00 7.37 5.78
N SER A 319 -3.11 8.70 5.79
CA SER A 319 -2.75 9.51 4.64
C SER A 319 -2.34 10.92 5.04
N GLN A 320 -1.30 11.47 4.37
CA GLN A 320 -0.90 12.87 4.54
C GLN A 320 -1.93 13.83 3.93
N TYR A 321 -2.65 13.39 2.90
CA TYR A 321 -3.67 14.18 2.23
C TYR A 321 -5.04 13.55 2.45
N ASN A 322 -6.03 14.37 2.72
CA ASN A 322 -7.40 13.96 2.97
C ASN A 322 -8.37 14.97 2.34
N TYR A 323 -9.63 14.57 2.18
CA TYR A 323 -10.69 15.46 1.71
C TYR A 323 -11.52 15.95 2.88
N GLU A 324 -11.58 17.27 3.02
CA GLU A 324 -12.47 17.99 3.93
C GLU A 324 -13.29 19.01 3.14
N ASN A 325 -14.61 18.97 3.26
CA ASN A 325 -15.51 19.89 2.54
C ASN A 325 -15.16 19.98 1.04
N GLU A 326 -14.97 18.83 0.39
CA GLU A 326 -14.62 18.70 -1.04
C GLU A 326 -13.28 19.33 -1.44
N LYS A 327 -12.41 19.66 -0.50
CA LYS A 327 -11.05 20.15 -0.74
C LYS A 327 -10.02 19.15 -0.31
N LEU A 328 -8.98 18.99 -1.10
CA LEU A 328 -7.81 18.21 -0.71
C LEU A 328 -7.01 19.03 0.32
N ILE A 329 -6.92 18.50 1.52
CA ILE A 329 -6.22 19.12 2.66
C ILE A 329 -4.97 18.28 2.96
N LYS A 330 -3.87 18.96 3.22
CA LYS A 330 -2.62 18.36 3.70
C LYS A 330 -2.57 18.41 5.23
N ASP A 331 -2.20 17.29 5.84
CA ASP A 331 -1.90 17.22 7.27
C ASP A 331 -0.62 16.39 7.47
N ASP A 332 0.46 17.04 7.91
CA ASP A 332 1.78 16.43 8.12
C ASP A 332 1.82 15.53 9.36
N LEU A 333 0.77 15.49 10.15
CA LEU A 333 0.59 14.51 11.23
C LEU A 333 0.10 13.15 10.71
N VAL A 334 -0.19 13.06 9.41
CA VAL A 334 -0.56 11.83 8.69
C VAL A 334 -1.72 11.09 9.37
N PRO A 335 -2.92 11.68 9.36
CA PRO A 335 -4.07 11.20 10.09
C PRO A 335 -4.62 9.86 9.61
N PHE A 336 -5.36 9.18 10.48
CA PHE A 336 -6.33 8.16 10.06
C PHE A 336 -7.39 8.78 9.16
N VAL A 337 -7.73 8.09 8.07
CA VAL A 337 -8.70 8.56 7.09
C VAL A 337 -9.83 7.57 6.87
N LYS A 338 -10.99 8.09 6.44
CA LYS A 338 -12.13 7.26 5.98
C LYS A 338 -12.14 7.07 4.47
N THR A 339 -11.21 7.68 3.78
CA THR A 339 -11.18 7.71 2.31
C THR A 339 -11.02 6.32 1.74
N ILE A 340 -11.84 6.02 0.73
CA ILE A 340 -11.63 4.89 -0.18
C ILE A 340 -11.06 5.47 -1.46
N SER A 341 -9.90 4.98 -1.89
CA SER A 341 -9.23 5.44 -3.11
C SER A 341 -9.05 4.34 -4.13
N LEU A 342 -9.02 4.74 -5.39
CA LEU A 342 -8.77 3.86 -6.53
C LEU A 342 -7.61 4.42 -7.34
N VAL A 343 -6.53 3.66 -7.42
CA VAL A 343 -5.42 3.97 -8.33
C VAL A 343 -5.59 3.11 -9.57
N THR A 344 -5.60 3.74 -10.73
CA THR A 344 -5.76 3.07 -12.02
C THR A 344 -4.53 3.28 -12.89
N GLN A 345 -3.95 2.18 -13.38
CA GLN A 345 -3.00 2.22 -14.48
C GLN A 345 -3.73 1.89 -15.78
N SER A 346 -3.73 2.83 -16.73
CA SER A 346 -4.34 2.65 -18.04
C SER A 346 -3.52 1.68 -18.91
N LYS A 347 -4.13 1.19 -19.99
CA LYS A 347 -3.44 0.40 -21.02
C LYS A 347 -2.22 1.09 -21.65
N ASN A 348 -2.12 2.41 -21.53
CA ASN A 348 -0.97 3.19 -22.03
C ASN A 348 0.14 3.34 -20.99
N GLY A 349 -0.10 2.91 -19.74
CA GLY A 349 0.83 3.03 -18.63
C GLY A 349 0.62 4.27 -17.75
N ASP A 350 -0.33 5.15 -18.11
CA ASP A 350 -0.61 6.35 -17.33
C ASP A 350 -1.32 5.99 -16.02
N TYR A 351 -0.92 6.64 -14.93
CA TYR A 351 -1.55 6.49 -13.63
C TYR A 351 -2.53 7.62 -13.35
N SER A 352 -3.63 7.27 -12.68
CA SER A 352 -4.62 8.23 -12.18
C SER A 352 -5.11 7.77 -10.81
N GLU A 353 -5.34 8.72 -9.91
CA GLU A 353 -5.92 8.48 -8.59
C GLU A 353 -7.32 9.06 -8.52
N TYR A 354 -8.21 8.31 -7.88
CA TYR A 354 -9.61 8.70 -7.66
C TYR A 354 -9.99 8.51 -6.19
N LYS A 355 -10.75 9.46 -5.66
CA LYS A 355 -11.51 9.29 -4.42
C LYS A 355 -12.88 8.73 -4.77
N LEU A 356 -13.33 7.71 -4.06
CA LEU A 356 -14.72 7.26 -4.11
C LEU A 356 -15.61 8.15 -3.23
N ASN A 357 -16.89 8.29 -3.62
CA ASN A 357 -17.86 9.01 -2.79
C ASN A 357 -18.20 8.22 -1.51
N GLU A 358 -18.13 6.91 -1.57
CA GLU A 358 -18.20 6.05 -0.39
C GLU A 358 -16.98 6.27 0.50
N SER A 359 -17.20 6.03 1.79
CA SER A 359 -16.15 6.14 2.82
C SER A 359 -16.21 4.95 3.77
N MET A 360 -15.11 4.66 4.42
CA MET A 360 -15.12 3.72 5.52
C MET A 360 -16.01 4.24 6.65
N PRO A 361 -16.75 3.36 7.36
CA PRO A 361 -17.69 3.77 8.41
C PRO A 361 -17.03 4.46 9.61
N ALA A 362 -15.74 4.21 9.82
CA ALA A 362 -14.95 4.78 10.91
C ALA A 362 -13.54 5.16 10.41
N LEU A 363 -12.77 5.89 11.21
CA LEU A 363 -11.33 6.07 11.03
C LEU A 363 -10.66 4.73 11.36
N LEU A 364 -10.38 3.93 10.34
CA LEU A 364 -9.85 2.58 10.52
C LEU A 364 -9.12 2.11 9.25
N GLY A 365 -8.42 0.98 9.38
CA GLY A 365 -7.82 0.29 8.26
C GLY A 365 -6.32 0.12 8.35
N SER A 366 -5.61 0.90 9.17
CA SER A 366 -4.19 0.64 9.40
C SER A 366 -3.98 -0.73 10.03
N GLY A 367 -3.20 -1.59 9.37
CA GLY A 367 -2.98 -2.98 9.78
C GLY A 367 -4.19 -3.91 9.58
N ALA A 368 -5.15 -3.54 8.73
CA ALA A 368 -6.25 -4.38 8.28
C ALA A 368 -5.86 -5.15 7.01
N GLU A 369 -6.47 -6.33 6.83
CA GLU A 369 -6.31 -7.13 5.62
C GLU A 369 -7.63 -7.28 4.85
N PHE A 370 -7.52 -7.54 3.54
CA PHE A 370 -8.67 -7.81 2.70
C PHE A 370 -8.87 -9.32 2.53
N LEU A 371 -9.94 -9.85 3.12
CA LEU A 371 -10.34 -11.25 2.98
C LEU A 371 -11.11 -11.41 1.66
N THR A 372 -10.42 -11.78 0.59
CA THR A 372 -11.01 -11.85 -0.76
C THR A 372 -11.99 -13.01 -0.90
N ASN A 373 -13.18 -12.77 -1.48
CA ASN A 373 -14.13 -13.83 -1.77
C ASN A 373 -13.52 -14.87 -2.75
N PRO A 374 -13.41 -16.15 -2.35
CA PRO A 374 -12.76 -17.19 -3.17
C PRO A 374 -13.52 -17.53 -4.45
N ASN A 375 -14.81 -17.22 -4.52
CA ASN A 375 -15.67 -17.58 -5.65
C ASN A 375 -15.66 -16.54 -6.79
N LEU A 376 -14.82 -15.50 -6.68
CA LEU A 376 -14.68 -14.49 -7.72
C LEU A 376 -13.85 -15.02 -8.89
N PRO A 377 -14.19 -14.64 -10.13
CA PRO A 377 -13.33 -14.91 -11.27
C PRO A 377 -12.00 -14.17 -11.13
N ARG A 378 -10.90 -14.87 -11.39
CA ARG A 378 -9.55 -14.33 -11.27
C ARG A 378 -8.73 -14.60 -12.52
N ILE A 379 -7.76 -13.74 -12.79
CA ILE A 379 -6.77 -13.95 -13.86
C ILE A 379 -5.65 -14.83 -13.35
N ASP A 380 -5.33 -14.66 -12.06
CA ASP A 380 -4.48 -15.55 -11.26
C ASP A 380 -5.00 -15.52 -9.81
N ASP A 381 -4.24 -16.07 -8.87
CA ASP A 381 -4.71 -16.24 -7.49
C ASP A 381 -5.05 -14.92 -6.77
N GLU A 382 -4.55 -13.77 -7.24
CA GLU A 382 -4.66 -12.48 -6.52
C GLU A 382 -5.42 -11.38 -7.27
N ILE A 383 -5.58 -11.46 -8.61
CA ILE A 383 -6.19 -10.39 -9.41
C ILE A 383 -7.58 -10.79 -9.88
N ILE A 384 -8.60 -10.03 -9.48
CA ILE A 384 -9.99 -10.26 -9.85
C ILE A 384 -10.23 -9.80 -11.29
N ASP A 385 -10.86 -10.63 -12.14
CA ASP A 385 -11.30 -10.28 -13.48
C ASP A 385 -12.68 -9.61 -13.44
N LEU A 386 -12.72 -8.29 -13.57
CA LEU A 386 -13.95 -7.50 -13.54
C LEU A 386 -14.93 -7.88 -14.65
N ASN A 387 -14.45 -8.21 -15.85
CA ASN A 387 -15.32 -8.49 -16.99
C ASN A 387 -15.96 -9.87 -16.92
N SER A 388 -15.36 -10.80 -16.18
CA SER A 388 -15.93 -12.12 -15.94
C SER A 388 -16.98 -12.15 -14.83
N ILE A 389 -17.17 -11.03 -14.09
CA ILE A 389 -18.27 -10.87 -13.14
C ILE A 389 -19.55 -10.63 -13.93
N THR A 390 -20.49 -11.60 -13.95
CA THR A 390 -21.75 -11.50 -14.69
C THR A 390 -22.88 -10.88 -13.86
N ALA A 391 -22.87 -11.04 -12.55
CA ALA A 391 -23.88 -10.51 -11.65
C ALA A 391 -23.85 -8.98 -11.56
N ASP A 392 -25.01 -8.35 -11.38
CA ASP A 392 -25.12 -6.89 -11.19
C ASP A 392 -24.52 -6.42 -9.86
N SER A 393 -24.44 -7.32 -8.88
CA SER A 393 -23.81 -7.06 -7.59
C SER A 393 -23.11 -8.31 -7.08
N VAL A 394 -21.90 -8.13 -6.56
CA VAL A 394 -21.07 -9.21 -6.01
C VAL A 394 -20.39 -8.79 -4.71
N VAL A 395 -20.18 -9.72 -3.79
CA VAL A 395 -19.30 -9.52 -2.64
C VAL A 395 -17.86 -9.69 -3.10
N LEU A 396 -17.06 -8.62 -3.06
CA LEU A 396 -15.62 -8.68 -3.33
C LEU A 396 -14.87 -9.44 -2.24
N GLY A 397 -15.27 -9.22 -1.00
CA GLY A 397 -14.64 -9.76 0.18
C GLY A 397 -15.01 -8.96 1.42
N TYR A 398 -14.09 -8.98 2.38
CA TYR A 398 -14.30 -8.33 3.68
C TYR A 398 -13.03 -7.60 4.12
N VAL A 399 -13.19 -6.44 4.76
CA VAL A 399 -12.12 -5.81 5.54
C VAL A 399 -12.19 -6.37 6.95
N PHE A 400 -11.13 -7.00 7.39
CA PHE A 400 -11.01 -7.56 8.73
C PHE A 400 -9.91 -6.87 9.52
N GLY A 401 -10.17 -6.62 10.81
CA GLY A 401 -9.21 -6.08 11.76
C GLY A 401 -8.79 -4.63 11.46
N GLY A 402 -7.52 -4.36 11.73
CA GLY A 402 -6.94 -3.02 11.65
C GLY A 402 -7.16 -2.20 12.92
N ILE A 403 -6.48 -1.07 13.02
CA ILE A 403 -6.66 -0.12 14.13
C ILE A 403 -7.83 0.79 13.79
N ARG A 404 -8.77 0.93 14.72
CA ARG A 404 -9.84 1.92 14.71
C ARG A 404 -9.45 3.07 15.64
N SER A 405 -9.69 4.29 15.21
CA SER A 405 -9.47 5.50 16.00
C SER A 405 -10.73 6.36 16.08
N GLU A 406 -10.91 7.08 17.18
CA GLU A 406 -11.91 8.15 17.35
C GLU A 406 -11.30 9.52 17.07
N ASP A 407 -9.97 9.65 17.16
CA ASP A 407 -9.18 10.84 16.84
C ASP A 407 -8.44 10.61 15.50
N PRO A 408 -8.47 11.51 14.52
CA PRO A 408 -7.69 11.37 13.30
C PRO A 408 -6.18 11.34 13.57
N ASN A 409 -5.69 12.07 14.58
CA ASN A 409 -4.26 12.16 14.92
C ASN A 409 -3.95 11.67 16.35
N PRO A 410 -4.32 10.43 16.75
CA PRO A 410 -4.23 9.96 18.13
C PRO A 410 -2.79 9.94 18.65
N PHE A 411 -1.82 9.62 17.78
CA PHE A 411 -0.41 9.59 18.15
C PHE A 411 0.13 11.02 18.43
N ALA A 412 -0.10 11.98 17.55
CA ALA A 412 0.34 13.36 17.71
C ALA A 412 -0.34 14.04 18.88
N ASN A 413 -1.65 13.80 19.06
CA ASN A 413 -2.44 14.35 20.15
C ASN A 413 -2.24 13.64 21.49
N ASN A 414 -1.47 12.54 21.51
CA ASN A 414 -1.28 11.64 22.66
C ASN A 414 -2.61 11.07 23.20
N ASN A 415 -3.55 10.79 22.30
CA ASN A 415 -4.87 10.22 22.58
C ASN A 415 -4.94 8.72 22.27
N ILE A 416 -3.90 7.97 22.63
CA ILE A 416 -3.75 6.55 22.32
C ILE A 416 -4.94 5.72 22.82
N SER A 417 -5.51 6.10 23.97
CA SER A 417 -6.69 5.45 24.56
C SER A 417 -7.95 5.54 23.69
N GLN A 418 -7.97 6.40 22.69
CA GLN A 418 -9.04 6.50 21.69
C GLN A 418 -8.84 5.55 20.50
N THR A 419 -7.83 4.70 20.55
CA THR A 419 -7.56 3.70 19.53
C THR A 419 -7.73 2.28 20.09
N THR A 420 -8.18 1.37 19.24
CA THR A 420 -8.34 -0.05 19.56
C THR A 420 -8.24 -0.90 18.31
N ALA A 421 -7.90 -2.17 18.46
CA ALA A 421 -8.09 -3.12 17.37
C ALA A 421 -9.59 -3.18 17.00
N ASN A 422 -9.89 -3.17 15.70
CA ASN A 422 -11.26 -3.12 15.21
C ASN A 422 -11.97 -4.47 15.39
N PRO A 423 -13.14 -4.51 16.09
CA PRO A 423 -13.90 -5.73 16.32
C PRO A 423 -14.97 -6.01 15.24
N VAL A 424 -15.03 -5.20 14.18
CA VAL A 424 -16.10 -5.28 13.17
C VAL A 424 -15.55 -5.82 11.85
N LEU A 425 -16.29 -6.76 11.26
CA LEU A 425 -16.05 -7.22 9.90
C LEU A 425 -16.87 -6.36 8.93
N TYR A 426 -16.22 -5.79 7.92
CA TYR A 426 -16.90 -4.99 6.90
C TYR A 426 -16.95 -5.74 5.57
N LYS A 427 -18.16 -6.08 5.13
CA LYS A 427 -18.39 -6.63 3.80
C LYS A 427 -18.23 -5.53 2.74
N VAL A 428 -17.48 -5.83 1.71
CA VAL A 428 -17.28 -4.96 0.55
C VAL A 428 -18.03 -5.54 -0.64
N ARG A 429 -18.99 -4.79 -1.17
CA ARG A 429 -19.76 -5.17 -2.36
C ARG A 429 -19.38 -4.27 -3.54
N LEU A 430 -19.32 -4.87 -4.70
CA LEU A 430 -19.20 -4.20 -5.98
C LEU A 430 -20.53 -4.29 -6.70
N ILE A 431 -21.07 -3.15 -7.14
CA ILE A 431 -22.37 -3.03 -7.80
C ILE A 431 -22.15 -2.36 -9.15
N LYS A 432 -22.61 -3.01 -10.23
CA LYS A 432 -22.50 -2.43 -11.58
C LYS A 432 -23.35 -1.17 -11.69
N ASP A 433 -22.74 -0.10 -12.18
CA ASP A 433 -23.39 1.15 -12.51
C ASP A 433 -22.69 1.80 -13.71
N ALA A 434 -23.33 1.82 -14.86
CA ALA A 434 -22.76 2.36 -16.09
C ALA A 434 -22.43 3.88 -16.03
N GLN A 435 -22.81 4.56 -14.98
CA GLN A 435 -22.53 5.99 -14.74
C GLN A 435 -21.66 6.21 -13.49
N ALA A 436 -21.02 5.14 -13.00
CA ALA A 436 -20.26 5.21 -11.75
C ALA A 436 -19.07 6.19 -11.82
N ASP A 437 -18.39 6.26 -12.97
CA ASP A 437 -17.27 7.17 -13.22
C ASP A 437 -17.63 8.65 -13.02
N THR A 438 -18.84 9.04 -13.38
CA THR A 438 -19.32 10.42 -13.23
C THR A 438 -20.01 10.70 -11.90
N ARG A 439 -20.54 9.67 -11.23
CA ARG A 439 -21.33 9.82 -10.01
C ARG A 439 -20.58 9.53 -8.73
N TYR A 440 -19.64 8.58 -8.78
CA TYR A 440 -19.02 8.01 -7.56
C TYR A 440 -17.50 8.13 -7.52
N LEU A 441 -16.86 8.64 -8.59
CA LEU A 441 -15.43 8.88 -8.65
C LEU A 441 -15.12 10.36 -8.79
N GLN A 442 -14.23 10.85 -7.94
CA GLN A 442 -13.61 12.16 -8.07
C GLN A 442 -12.14 11.96 -8.39
N GLN A 443 -11.73 12.31 -9.61
CA GLN A 443 -10.32 12.28 -9.96
C GLN A 443 -9.53 13.29 -9.13
N ILE A 444 -8.43 12.85 -8.55
CA ILE A 444 -7.50 13.73 -7.84
C ILE A 444 -6.61 14.41 -8.88
N PRO A 445 -6.66 15.72 -9.02
CA PRO A 445 -5.77 16.41 -9.93
C PRO A 445 -4.33 16.38 -9.42
N ASP A 446 -3.39 16.09 -10.30
CA ASP A 446 -1.96 16.15 -9.99
C ASP A 446 -1.40 17.56 -10.20
N VAL A 447 -0.16 17.81 -9.72
CA VAL A 447 0.56 19.06 -10.01
C VAL A 447 0.69 19.24 -11.52
N LYS A 448 0.33 20.42 -12.01
CA LYS A 448 0.43 20.79 -13.43
C LYS A 448 1.55 21.78 -13.63
N VAL A 449 2.33 21.56 -14.67
CA VAL A 449 3.39 22.45 -15.14
C VAL A 449 3.09 22.78 -16.60
N TYR A 450 2.86 24.06 -16.91
CA TYR A 450 2.39 24.46 -18.25
C TYR A 450 2.88 25.88 -18.63
N PRO A 451 2.93 26.20 -19.95
CA PRO A 451 2.65 25.33 -21.09
C PRO A 451 3.70 24.23 -21.28
N ASN A 452 3.30 23.10 -21.84
CA ASN A 452 4.19 22.02 -22.24
C ASN A 452 3.71 21.46 -23.61
N PRO A 453 4.42 21.63 -24.71
CA PRO A 453 5.73 22.29 -24.86
C PRO A 453 5.76 23.76 -24.44
N ASN A 454 6.92 24.23 -23.97
CA ASN A 454 7.18 25.62 -23.59
C ASN A 454 8.08 26.30 -24.61
N GLU A 455 7.65 27.46 -25.11
CA GLU A 455 8.34 28.22 -26.17
C GLU A 455 8.89 29.57 -25.68
N THR A 456 8.40 30.06 -24.53
CA THR A 456 8.70 31.41 -24.02
C THR A 456 9.60 31.43 -22.81
N GLY A 457 9.91 30.29 -22.23
CA GLY A 457 10.58 30.19 -20.95
C GLY A 457 9.68 30.42 -19.73
N ASN A 458 8.52 31.08 -19.88
CA ASN A 458 7.60 31.30 -18.76
C ASN A 458 6.80 30.03 -18.46
N VAL A 459 6.83 29.59 -17.21
CA VAL A 459 6.20 28.36 -16.74
C VAL A 459 5.28 28.65 -15.57
N ASN A 460 4.06 28.13 -15.63
CA ASN A 460 3.12 28.14 -14.53
C ASN A 460 3.12 26.76 -13.86
N VAL A 461 2.97 26.76 -12.53
CA VAL A 461 2.81 25.56 -11.73
C VAL A 461 1.50 25.68 -10.95
N SER A 462 0.65 24.65 -11.04
CA SER A 462 -0.61 24.58 -10.30
C SER A 462 -0.63 23.34 -9.43
N PHE A 463 -0.86 23.53 -8.14
CA PHE A 463 -1.04 22.47 -7.16
C PHE A 463 -2.53 22.23 -6.89
N PRO A 464 -2.94 20.99 -6.57
CA PRO A 464 -4.33 20.71 -6.17
C PRO A 464 -4.65 21.12 -4.72
N PHE A 465 -3.68 21.64 -3.99
CA PHE A 465 -3.75 22.10 -2.59
C PHE A 465 -2.98 23.41 -2.41
N SER A 466 -3.07 24.03 -1.23
CA SER A 466 -2.37 25.27 -0.92
C SER A 466 -0.95 25.00 -0.44
N LEU A 467 0.01 25.81 -0.93
CA LEU A 467 1.39 25.89 -0.46
C LEU A 467 1.76 27.33 -0.20
N SER A 468 2.63 27.60 0.74
CA SER A 468 3.12 28.96 1.00
C SER A 468 4.44 29.27 0.28
N LYS A 469 5.25 28.25 -0.01
CA LYS A 469 6.53 28.39 -0.71
C LYS A 469 6.85 27.15 -1.53
N ALA A 470 7.54 27.34 -2.63
CA ALA A 470 8.13 26.25 -3.38
C ALA A 470 9.43 26.68 -4.06
N GLU A 471 10.33 25.72 -4.29
CA GLU A 471 11.60 25.87 -4.99
C GLU A 471 11.58 24.98 -6.23
N VAL A 472 12.22 25.44 -7.30
CA VAL A 472 12.35 24.65 -8.54
C VAL A 472 13.82 24.37 -8.87
N TYR A 473 14.06 23.13 -9.25
CA TYR A 473 15.35 22.63 -9.73
C TYR A 473 15.14 22.06 -11.12
N ILE A 474 15.91 22.54 -12.10
CA ILE A 474 15.78 22.13 -13.51
C ILE A 474 17.04 21.35 -13.91
N TYR A 475 16.84 20.14 -14.40
CA TYR A 475 17.91 19.25 -14.83
C TYR A 475 17.79 18.92 -16.32
N ASN A 476 18.92 18.62 -16.96
CA ASN A 476 18.93 18.02 -18.30
C ASN A 476 18.75 16.49 -18.23
N SER A 477 18.73 15.84 -19.40
CA SER A 477 18.59 14.37 -19.52
C SER A 477 19.76 13.57 -18.94
N LEU A 478 20.88 14.20 -18.62
CA LEU A 478 22.04 13.58 -17.97
C LEU A 478 22.03 13.79 -16.44
N GLY A 479 20.95 14.41 -15.89
CA GLY A 479 20.84 14.70 -14.47
C GLY A 479 21.69 15.88 -13.98
N VAL A 480 22.24 16.70 -14.91
CA VAL A 480 22.99 17.90 -14.54
C VAL A 480 22.03 19.03 -14.20
N LEU A 481 22.20 19.63 -13.02
CA LEU A 481 21.43 20.80 -12.60
C LEU A 481 21.78 21.99 -13.50
N LEU A 482 20.77 22.55 -14.15
CA LEU A 482 20.89 23.70 -15.04
C LEU A 482 20.47 25.01 -14.38
N GLN A 483 19.45 24.94 -13.51
CA GLN A 483 18.87 26.09 -12.84
C GLN A 483 18.28 25.70 -11.48
N GLU A 484 18.40 26.63 -10.51
CA GLU A 484 17.71 26.62 -9.23
C GLU A 484 17.10 27.99 -9.00
N SER A 485 15.82 28.02 -8.60
CA SER A 485 15.13 29.29 -8.28
C SER A 485 13.94 29.06 -7.34
N HIS A 486 13.52 30.14 -6.69
CA HIS A 486 12.25 30.15 -5.98
C HIS A 486 11.10 30.28 -6.97
N LEU A 487 9.94 29.72 -6.61
CA LEU A 487 8.70 29.93 -7.34
C LEU A 487 8.00 31.20 -6.88
N ASP A 488 7.64 32.06 -7.81
CA ASP A 488 6.85 33.26 -7.53
C ASP A 488 5.37 32.86 -7.30
N GLN A 489 4.91 33.03 -6.06
CA GLN A 489 3.54 32.74 -5.70
C GLN A 489 2.57 33.70 -6.36
N GLN A 490 1.57 33.18 -7.08
CA GLN A 490 0.50 33.96 -7.72
C GLN A 490 -0.81 33.86 -6.92
N SER A 491 -1.03 32.74 -6.25
CA SER A 491 -2.11 32.48 -5.28
C SER A 491 -1.70 31.30 -4.40
N ASP A 492 -2.54 30.87 -3.47
CA ASP A 492 -2.27 29.77 -2.54
C ASP A 492 -1.91 28.44 -3.23
N SER A 493 -2.29 28.28 -4.49
CA SER A 493 -2.03 27.03 -5.25
C SER A 493 -1.40 27.27 -6.63
N GLN A 494 -1.07 28.53 -6.96
CA GLN A 494 -0.53 28.91 -8.27
C GLN A 494 0.81 29.61 -8.11
N PHE A 495 1.80 29.15 -8.87
CA PHE A 495 3.17 29.66 -8.88
C PHE A 495 3.67 29.84 -10.29
N LYS A 496 4.76 30.63 -10.43
CA LYS A 496 5.45 30.84 -11.70
C LYS A 496 6.96 30.77 -11.52
N PHE A 497 7.64 30.38 -12.57
CA PHE A 497 9.09 30.59 -12.74
C PHE A 497 9.42 30.82 -14.22
N THR A 498 10.64 31.30 -14.47
CA THR A 498 11.14 31.49 -15.82
C THR A 498 12.37 30.60 -16.02
N ILE A 499 12.39 29.85 -17.11
CA ILE A 499 13.55 29.08 -17.56
C ILE A 499 14.56 30.07 -18.10
N ASP A 500 15.84 29.96 -17.65
CA ASP A 500 16.93 30.82 -18.10
C ASP A 500 17.10 30.70 -19.62
N SER A 501 17.17 31.83 -20.32
CA SER A 501 17.26 31.90 -21.76
C SER A 501 18.59 31.30 -22.33
N SER A 502 19.60 31.13 -21.47
CA SER A 502 20.84 30.44 -21.82
C SER A 502 20.68 28.92 -21.95
N ILE A 503 19.57 28.34 -21.41
CA ILE A 503 19.31 26.92 -21.53
C ILE A 503 18.84 26.59 -22.94
N PRO A 504 19.52 25.70 -23.68
CA PRO A 504 19.13 25.37 -25.05
C PRO A 504 17.85 24.55 -25.10
N ALA A 505 17.19 24.55 -26.27
CA ALA A 505 16.00 23.74 -26.52
C ALA A 505 16.29 22.25 -26.26
N GLN A 506 15.54 21.66 -25.33
CA GLN A 506 15.69 20.27 -24.91
C GLN A 506 14.52 19.80 -24.05
N MET A 507 14.50 18.52 -23.72
CA MET A 507 13.66 18.00 -22.65
C MET A 507 14.31 18.36 -21.30
N LEU A 508 13.53 18.99 -20.42
CA LEU A 508 13.93 19.41 -19.08
C LEU A 508 13.18 18.59 -18.04
N PHE A 509 13.90 18.16 -17.01
CA PHE A 509 13.34 17.49 -15.84
C PHE A 509 13.23 18.53 -14.73
N VAL A 510 12.00 18.82 -14.35
CA VAL A 510 11.65 19.85 -13.35
C VAL A 510 11.32 19.16 -12.04
N GLN A 511 12.09 19.46 -11.01
CA GLN A 511 11.84 19.03 -9.65
C GLN A 511 11.38 20.25 -8.85
N ILE A 512 10.20 20.15 -8.22
CA ILE A 512 9.64 21.21 -7.41
C ILE A 512 9.59 20.71 -5.97
N LYS A 513 10.20 21.44 -5.05
CA LYS A 513 10.20 21.17 -3.61
C LYS A 513 9.25 22.14 -2.92
N GLY A 514 8.18 21.62 -2.39
CA GLY A 514 7.21 22.39 -1.60
C GLY A 514 7.67 22.55 -0.14
N ASP A 515 7.07 23.52 0.55
CA ASP A 515 7.19 23.67 2.02
C ASP A 515 6.45 22.59 2.80
N ASP A 516 5.71 21.72 2.08
CA ASP A 516 5.12 20.48 2.58
C ASP A 516 6.14 19.34 2.75
N GLY A 517 7.43 19.57 2.45
CA GLY A 517 8.49 18.58 2.50
C GLY A 517 8.49 17.59 1.33
N GLN A 518 7.55 17.69 0.40
CA GLN A 518 7.43 16.80 -0.76
C GLN A 518 8.20 17.31 -1.97
N ILE A 519 8.54 16.39 -2.86
CA ILE A 519 9.23 16.67 -4.12
C ILE A 519 8.35 16.19 -5.27
N TYR A 520 7.95 17.14 -6.11
CA TYR A 520 7.12 16.92 -7.29
C TYR A 520 8.01 16.93 -8.53
N ARG A 521 7.88 15.92 -9.40
CA ARG A 521 8.69 15.79 -10.61
C ARG A 521 7.82 15.86 -11.85
N LYS A 522 8.20 16.72 -12.79
CA LYS A 522 7.52 16.91 -14.06
C LYS A 522 8.54 17.08 -15.18
N THR A 523 8.11 16.86 -16.41
CA THR A 523 8.95 17.02 -17.60
C THR A 523 8.40 18.13 -18.46
N ILE A 524 9.26 19.00 -18.99
CA ILE A 524 8.93 20.07 -19.92
C ILE A 524 9.74 19.87 -21.23
N VAL A 525 9.06 19.94 -22.36
CA VAL A 525 9.70 20.08 -23.66
C VAL A 525 9.94 21.58 -23.90
N TYR A 526 11.17 22.03 -23.70
CA TYR A 526 11.54 23.44 -23.88
C TYR A 526 12.06 23.65 -25.32
N LYS A 527 11.46 24.57 -26.07
CA LYS A 527 11.79 24.81 -27.47
C LYS A 527 12.71 26.01 -27.69
N ASN A 528 12.84 26.92 -26.72
CA ASN A 528 13.67 28.14 -26.77
C ASN A 528 13.58 28.82 -28.15
N LEU A 529 12.49 29.48 -28.43
CA LEU A 529 12.26 30.19 -29.69
C LEU A 529 12.73 31.67 -29.63
N GLN A 530 13.51 32.05 -28.61
CA GLN A 530 14.04 33.42 -28.45
C GLN A 530 15.36 33.61 -29.20
#